data_1370cc82ad095963ab00fabeaa8e65f6
#
_entry.id   1370cc82ad095963ab00fabeaa8e65f6
#
_cell.length_a   1.000
_cell.length_b   1.000
_cell.length_c   1.000
_cell.angle_alpha   90.00
_cell.angle_beta   90.00
_cell.angle_gamma   90.00
#
_symmetry.space_group_name_H-M   'P 1'
#
loop_
_entity.id
_entity.type
_entity.pdbx_description
1 polymer ?
#
loop_
_entity_poly.entity_id
_entity_poly.type
_entity_poly.pdbx_seq_one_letter_code
_entity_poly.pdbx_strand_id
1 'polypeptide(L)'
;MSVPANGNSSRAYLHDFLARAGLEVRPGERVLDAGAGRAQYRRLFAHAQYETADFLAVKGKTYAQPTYVCDLTAIPVEDGRFDHVVCTQVLEHLPEPGRALAEFHRVLKPGGRLWLTAPLFYAEHEQPYDFFRYTQFGLRRLLEDAGLTVVELAWMEGYLGTLSYQARVMSRALPPDAASWGGGVKGRAAGLGARVARRLGRHAADWLADLDRRHKFVRKGLPKNYQVIARR
;
A
#
# COMPACT_ATOMS: atom_id res chain seq x y z
N MET A 1 -7.01 9.58 -17.00
CA MET A 1 -7.35 8.13 -16.84
C MET A 1 -8.42 8.00 -15.78
N SER A 2 -9.52 7.31 -16.09
CA SER A 2 -10.64 7.12 -15.18
C SER A 2 -10.22 6.27 -13.98
N VAL A 3 -10.65 6.67 -12.78
CA VAL A 3 -10.55 5.87 -11.54
C VAL A 3 -11.13 4.47 -11.84
N PRO A 4 -10.45 3.37 -11.44
CA PRO A 4 -11.03 2.04 -11.57
C PRO A 4 -12.40 2.03 -10.90
N ALA A 5 -13.40 1.41 -11.55
CA ALA A 5 -14.81 1.38 -11.13
C ALA A 5 -15.07 0.83 -9.70
N ASN A 6 -14.04 0.39 -8.98
CA ASN A 6 -14.10 -0.15 -7.62
C ASN A 6 -13.90 0.90 -6.51
N GLY A 7 -13.84 2.20 -6.83
CA GLY A 7 -13.80 3.29 -5.84
C GLY A 7 -12.65 3.23 -4.80
N ASN A 8 -11.58 2.49 -5.05
CA ASN A 8 -10.42 2.46 -4.17
C ASN A 8 -9.39 3.51 -4.62
N SER A 9 -9.49 4.72 -4.03
CA SER A 9 -8.59 5.83 -4.32
C SER A 9 -7.11 5.47 -4.14
N SER A 10 -6.78 4.61 -3.16
CA SER A 10 -5.38 4.19 -2.92
C SER A 10 -4.75 3.49 -4.09
N ARG A 11 -5.50 2.66 -4.84
CA ARG A 11 -4.95 1.99 -6.02
C ARG A 11 -4.60 2.99 -7.13
N ALA A 12 -5.38 4.05 -7.27
CA ALA A 12 -5.08 5.10 -8.24
C ALA A 12 -3.81 5.88 -7.84
N TYR A 13 -3.71 6.27 -6.56
CA TYR A 13 -2.51 6.94 -6.04
C TYR A 13 -1.26 6.06 -6.11
N LEU A 14 -1.40 4.76 -5.80
CA LEU A 14 -0.30 3.81 -5.91
C LEU A 14 0.15 3.63 -7.36
N HIS A 15 -0.81 3.55 -8.30
CA HIS A 15 -0.49 3.52 -9.72
C HIS A 15 0.26 4.78 -10.17
N ASP A 16 -0.20 5.97 -9.76
CA ASP A 16 0.46 7.24 -10.10
C ASP A 16 1.88 7.32 -9.52
N PHE A 17 2.08 6.87 -8.27
CA PHE A 17 3.40 6.81 -7.63
C PHE A 17 4.35 5.87 -8.39
N LEU A 18 3.88 4.67 -8.78
CA LEU A 18 4.69 3.72 -9.53
C LEU A 18 4.86 4.11 -11.00
N ALA A 19 3.90 4.82 -11.59
CA ALA A 19 4.08 5.40 -12.93
C ALA A 19 5.20 6.46 -12.93
N ARG A 20 5.27 7.29 -11.86
CA ARG A 20 6.41 8.19 -11.65
C ARG A 20 7.73 7.42 -11.52
N ALA A 21 7.75 6.32 -10.75
CA ALA A 21 8.93 5.45 -10.66
C ALA A 21 9.34 4.91 -12.02
N GLY A 22 8.38 4.42 -12.82
CA GLY A 22 8.64 3.91 -14.17
C GLY A 22 9.19 4.97 -15.14
N LEU A 23 8.82 6.25 -14.98
CA LEU A 23 9.38 7.35 -15.76
C LEU A 23 10.83 7.72 -15.35
N GLU A 24 11.22 7.44 -14.11
CA GLU A 24 12.58 7.69 -13.62
C GLU A 24 13.54 6.53 -13.91
N VAL A 25 13.02 5.33 -14.16
CA VAL A 25 13.82 4.16 -14.56
C VAL A 25 14.24 4.29 -16.02
N ARG A 26 15.53 4.16 -16.31
CA ARG A 26 16.07 4.23 -17.67
C ARG A 26 15.95 2.88 -18.38
N PRO A 27 15.88 2.86 -19.71
CA PRO A 27 15.92 1.60 -20.45
C PRO A 27 17.15 0.75 -20.07
N GLY A 28 16.89 -0.53 -19.76
CA GLY A 28 17.92 -1.49 -19.39
C GLY A 28 18.37 -1.47 -17.92
N GLU A 29 17.94 -0.50 -17.11
CA GLU A 29 18.17 -0.52 -15.65
C GLU A 29 17.43 -1.71 -15.01
N ARG A 30 17.95 -2.17 -13.87
CA ARG A 30 17.38 -3.31 -13.12
C ARG A 30 16.45 -2.83 -12.03
N VAL A 31 15.24 -3.38 -12.01
CA VAL A 31 14.20 -3.10 -11.02
C VAL A 31 13.84 -4.39 -10.30
N LEU A 32 13.93 -4.38 -8.97
CA LEU A 32 13.38 -5.42 -8.12
C LEU A 32 12.01 -4.98 -7.60
N ASP A 33 10.96 -5.76 -7.83
CA ASP A 33 9.66 -5.63 -7.17
C ASP A 33 9.63 -6.62 -6.00
N ALA A 34 9.84 -6.09 -4.80
CA ALA A 34 9.93 -6.84 -3.55
C ALA A 34 8.55 -6.98 -2.89
N GLY A 35 8.05 -8.21 -2.80
CA GLY A 35 6.67 -8.52 -2.44
C GLY A 35 5.72 -8.32 -3.62
N ALA A 36 6.12 -8.77 -4.80
CA ALA A 36 5.47 -8.48 -6.07
C ALA A 36 4.03 -9.00 -6.20
N GLY A 37 3.63 -10.01 -5.43
CA GLY A 37 2.31 -10.62 -5.51
C GLY A 37 1.97 -11.07 -6.94
N ARG A 38 1.03 -10.37 -7.58
CA ARG A 38 0.63 -10.63 -8.98
C ARG A 38 1.50 -9.92 -10.02
N ALA A 39 2.53 -9.20 -9.62
CA ALA A 39 3.36 -8.35 -10.49
C ALA A 39 2.52 -7.40 -11.38
N GLN A 40 1.46 -6.84 -10.81
CA GLN A 40 0.44 -6.06 -11.55
C GLN A 40 0.99 -4.76 -12.16
N TYR A 41 2.13 -4.28 -11.68
CA TYR A 41 2.78 -3.06 -12.14
C TYR A 41 3.91 -3.31 -13.15
N ARG A 42 4.19 -4.56 -13.53
CA ARG A 42 5.24 -4.93 -14.50
C ARG A 42 5.23 -4.07 -15.76
N ARG A 43 4.04 -3.71 -16.27
CA ARG A 43 3.90 -2.92 -17.50
C ARG A 43 4.50 -1.50 -17.38
N LEU A 44 4.56 -0.92 -16.19
CA LEU A 44 5.17 0.39 -15.95
C LEU A 44 6.70 0.36 -16.09
N PHE A 45 7.30 -0.82 -16.02
CA PHE A 45 8.73 -1.08 -16.09
C PHE A 45 9.11 -1.94 -17.29
N ALA A 46 8.29 -1.94 -18.36
CA ALA A 46 8.49 -2.82 -19.54
C ALA A 46 9.80 -2.54 -20.29
N HIS A 47 10.38 -1.36 -20.13
CA HIS A 47 11.66 -0.95 -20.72
C HIS A 47 12.89 -1.31 -19.86
N ALA A 48 12.67 -1.84 -18.67
CA ALA A 48 13.68 -2.22 -17.70
C ALA A 48 13.84 -3.74 -17.58
N GLN A 49 14.92 -4.17 -16.94
CA GLN A 49 15.09 -5.55 -16.48
C GLN A 49 14.31 -5.73 -15.16
N TYR A 50 13.05 -6.12 -15.27
CA TYR A 50 12.14 -6.22 -14.12
C TYR A 50 12.18 -7.63 -13.54
N GLU A 51 12.68 -7.74 -12.32
CA GLU A 51 12.79 -8.96 -11.53
C GLU A 51 11.85 -8.86 -10.30
N THR A 52 11.38 -9.98 -9.78
CA THR A 52 10.40 -10.03 -8.70
C THR A 52 10.86 -10.96 -7.59
N ALA A 53 10.64 -10.57 -6.33
CA ALA A 53 10.85 -11.39 -5.16
C ALA A 53 9.55 -11.52 -4.36
N ASP A 54 9.21 -12.73 -3.90
CA ASP A 54 8.05 -12.96 -3.06
C ASP A 54 8.22 -14.23 -2.23
N PHE A 55 7.63 -14.25 -1.04
CA PHE A 55 7.70 -15.37 -0.10
C PHE A 55 6.63 -16.45 -0.37
N LEU A 56 5.54 -16.12 -1.09
CA LEU A 56 4.42 -16.99 -1.48
C LEU A 56 3.66 -17.64 -0.31
N ALA A 57 3.72 -17.07 0.90
CA ALA A 57 3.23 -17.73 2.11
C ALA A 57 1.74 -17.53 2.42
N VAL A 58 1.09 -16.48 1.89
CA VAL A 58 -0.30 -16.15 2.25
C VAL A 58 -1.27 -17.10 1.55
N LYS A 59 -1.94 -17.96 2.30
CA LYS A 59 -2.93 -18.91 1.78
C LYS A 59 -4.08 -18.17 1.08
N GLY A 60 -4.47 -18.69 -0.10
CA GLY A 60 -5.58 -18.14 -0.89
C GLY A 60 -5.23 -16.88 -1.69
N LYS A 61 -4.03 -16.33 -1.56
CA LYS A 61 -3.52 -15.25 -2.42
C LYS A 61 -3.04 -15.84 -3.76
N THR A 62 -3.33 -15.14 -4.84
CA THR A 62 -2.81 -15.50 -6.17
C THR A 62 -1.50 -14.77 -6.39
N TYR A 63 -0.48 -15.48 -6.79
CA TYR A 63 0.86 -14.95 -7.09
C TYR A 63 1.18 -15.09 -8.58
N ALA A 64 1.97 -14.16 -9.13
CA ALA A 64 2.72 -14.41 -10.34
C ALA A 64 3.92 -15.32 -9.98
N GLN A 65 4.48 -16.04 -10.97
CA GLN A 65 5.74 -16.74 -10.75
C GLN A 65 6.85 -15.72 -10.49
N PRO A 66 7.42 -15.62 -9.27
CA PRO A 66 8.47 -14.66 -8.99
C PRO A 66 9.81 -15.12 -9.59
N THR A 67 10.73 -14.18 -9.81
CA THR A 67 12.12 -14.47 -10.17
C THR A 67 12.83 -15.14 -9.00
N TYR A 68 12.57 -14.65 -7.78
CA TYR A 68 13.14 -15.19 -6.54
C TYR A 68 12.02 -15.54 -5.56
N VAL A 69 11.94 -16.81 -5.17
CA VAL A 69 11.12 -17.26 -4.03
C VAL A 69 11.98 -17.16 -2.80
N CYS A 70 11.81 -16.11 -1.97
CA CYS A 70 12.68 -15.87 -0.82
C CYS A 70 12.03 -15.01 0.25
N ASP A 71 12.61 -15.03 1.44
CA ASP A 71 12.38 -14.00 2.45
C ASP A 71 13.06 -12.69 2.02
N LEU A 72 12.37 -11.56 2.18
CA LEU A 72 12.89 -10.25 1.82
C LEU A 72 14.01 -9.74 2.75
N THR A 73 14.30 -10.47 3.83
CA THR A 73 15.47 -10.25 4.69
C THR A 73 16.74 -10.94 4.18
N ALA A 74 16.65 -11.77 3.12
CA ALA A 74 17.76 -12.54 2.56
C ALA A 74 17.49 -12.84 1.06
N ILE A 75 17.61 -11.83 0.21
CA ILE A 75 17.38 -11.94 -1.23
C ILE A 75 18.61 -12.59 -1.88
N PRO A 76 18.45 -13.69 -2.65
CA PRO A 76 19.58 -14.50 -3.16
C PRO A 76 20.26 -13.84 -4.37
N VAL A 77 20.79 -12.65 -4.19
CA VAL A 77 21.51 -11.88 -5.22
C VAL A 77 22.73 -11.20 -4.62
N GLU A 78 23.66 -10.82 -5.48
CA GLU A 78 24.86 -10.05 -5.15
C GLU A 78 24.53 -8.63 -4.67
N ASP A 79 25.44 -8.02 -3.92
CA ASP A 79 25.35 -6.63 -3.48
C ASP A 79 25.33 -5.66 -4.69
N GLY A 80 24.53 -4.62 -4.61
CA GLY A 80 24.49 -3.58 -5.62
C GLY A 80 24.01 -4.06 -7.01
N ARG A 81 23.09 -5.04 -7.04
CA ARG A 81 22.53 -5.57 -8.29
C ARG A 81 21.53 -4.64 -8.96
N PHE A 82 20.69 -3.92 -8.18
CA PHE A 82 19.54 -3.19 -8.69
C PHE A 82 19.76 -1.69 -8.69
N ASP A 83 19.27 -1.03 -9.73
CA ASP A 83 19.18 0.42 -9.81
C ASP A 83 17.99 0.93 -9.00
N HIS A 84 16.90 0.15 -8.97
CA HIS A 84 15.68 0.47 -8.22
C HIS A 84 15.14 -0.75 -7.49
N VAL A 85 14.62 -0.51 -6.27
CA VAL A 85 13.76 -1.45 -5.52
C VAL A 85 12.38 -0.81 -5.36
N VAL A 86 11.33 -1.57 -5.67
CA VAL A 86 9.94 -1.21 -5.44
C VAL A 86 9.40 -2.12 -4.36
N CYS A 87 8.81 -1.55 -3.29
CA CYS A 87 8.20 -2.31 -2.20
C CYS A 87 6.90 -1.62 -1.79
N THR A 88 5.76 -2.16 -2.21
CA THR A 88 4.49 -1.47 -2.05
C THR A 88 3.47 -2.30 -1.27
N GLN A 89 3.05 -1.80 -0.10
CA GLN A 89 2.10 -2.49 0.79
C GLN A 89 2.60 -3.90 1.12
N VAL A 90 3.84 -3.98 1.60
CA VAL A 90 4.54 -5.22 1.96
C VAL A 90 5.23 -5.09 3.32
N LEU A 91 5.79 -3.91 3.64
CA LEU A 91 6.59 -3.70 4.85
C LEU A 91 5.80 -4.01 6.13
N GLU A 92 4.48 -3.77 6.12
CA GLU A 92 3.55 -4.10 7.21
C GLU A 92 3.42 -5.60 7.47
N HIS A 93 3.73 -6.43 6.48
CA HIS A 93 3.63 -7.89 6.51
C HIS A 93 4.94 -8.58 6.89
N LEU A 94 6.00 -7.82 7.10
CA LEU A 94 7.32 -8.34 7.47
C LEU A 94 7.52 -8.28 8.98
N PRO A 95 7.83 -9.40 9.66
CA PRO A 95 8.04 -9.38 11.12
C PRO A 95 9.30 -8.61 11.52
N GLU A 96 10.29 -8.50 10.62
CA GLU A 96 11.57 -7.80 10.83
C GLU A 96 11.80 -6.73 9.75
N PRO A 97 10.99 -5.65 9.71
CA PRO A 97 11.03 -4.67 8.62
C PRO A 97 12.37 -3.95 8.49
N GLY A 98 13.08 -3.73 9.60
CA GLY A 98 14.42 -3.13 9.60
C GLY A 98 15.44 -4.00 8.86
N ARG A 99 15.38 -5.34 9.01
CA ARG A 99 16.25 -6.26 8.28
C ARG A 99 15.96 -6.26 6.79
N ALA A 100 14.69 -6.23 6.41
CA ALA A 100 14.30 -6.15 5.01
C ALA A 100 14.79 -4.83 4.37
N LEU A 101 14.68 -3.71 5.08
CA LEU A 101 15.20 -2.42 4.59
C LEU A 101 16.73 -2.41 4.48
N ALA A 102 17.46 -3.03 5.40
CA ALA A 102 18.90 -3.23 5.29
C ALA A 102 19.26 -4.11 4.09
N GLU A 103 18.45 -5.12 3.80
CA GLU A 103 18.62 -5.97 2.63
C GLU A 103 18.34 -5.21 1.33
N PHE A 104 17.31 -4.35 1.30
CA PHE A 104 17.06 -3.46 0.16
C PHE A 104 18.24 -2.49 -0.06
N HIS A 105 18.83 -1.95 1.03
CA HIS A 105 20.05 -1.18 0.94
C HIS A 105 21.19 -2.01 0.33
N ARG A 106 21.41 -3.25 0.78
CA ARG A 106 22.48 -4.13 0.27
C ARG A 106 22.36 -4.37 -1.24
N VAL A 107 21.16 -4.73 -1.72
CA VAL A 107 20.94 -5.10 -3.12
C VAL A 107 20.83 -3.91 -4.07
N LEU A 108 20.57 -2.68 -3.56
CA LEU A 108 20.62 -1.46 -4.36
C LEU A 108 22.08 -1.10 -4.72
N LYS A 109 22.30 -0.59 -5.91
CA LYS A 109 23.57 0.07 -6.29
C LYS A 109 23.79 1.34 -5.49
N PRO A 110 25.06 1.80 -5.30
CA PRO A 110 25.32 3.16 -4.81
C PRO A 110 24.56 4.19 -5.65
N GLY A 111 23.76 5.04 -4.98
CA GLY A 111 22.88 6.01 -5.64
C GLY A 111 21.54 5.44 -6.15
N GLY A 112 21.30 4.13 -6.03
CA GLY A 112 20.05 3.46 -6.37
C GLY A 112 18.90 3.91 -5.48
N ARG A 113 17.65 3.69 -5.91
CA ARG A 113 16.44 4.21 -5.25
C ARG A 113 15.49 3.13 -4.77
N LEU A 114 14.96 3.34 -3.56
CA LEU A 114 13.84 2.59 -3.01
C LEU A 114 12.55 3.39 -3.19
N TRP A 115 11.53 2.76 -3.76
CA TRP A 115 10.17 3.24 -3.90
C TRP A 115 9.28 2.43 -2.96
N LEU A 116 8.85 3.01 -1.84
CA LEU A 116 8.16 2.32 -0.77
C LEU A 116 6.79 2.93 -0.51
N THR A 117 5.79 2.09 -0.22
CA THR A 117 4.55 2.54 0.39
C THR A 117 4.19 1.66 1.58
N ALA A 118 3.68 2.27 2.65
CA ALA A 118 3.25 1.56 3.85
C ALA A 118 2.04 2.22 4.51
N PRO A 119 1.15 1.44 5.16
CA PRO A 119 -0.06 1.97 5.78
C PRO A 119 0.21 2.60 7.15
N LEU A 120 -0.50 3.71 7.43
CA LEU A 120 -0.73 4.20 8.78
C LEU A 120 -2.09 3.78 9.29
N PHE A 121 -3.11 3.80 8.42
CA PHE A 121 -4.50 3.61 8.83
C PHE A 121 -5.23 2.66 7.87
N TYR A 122 -5.18 1.37 8.21
CA TYR A 122 -5.82 0.30 7.45
C TYR A 122 -6.26 -0.83 8.39
N ALA A 123 -7.37 -1.50 8.06
CA ALA A 123 -7.85 -2.66 8.81
C ALA A 123 -6.84 -3.82 8.71
N GLU A 124 -6.78 -4.66 9.72
CA GLU A 124 -5.98 -5.89 9.70
C GLU A 124 -6.38 -6.77 8.52
N HIS A 125 -5.37 -7.34 7.85
CA HIS A 125 -5.56 -8.17 6.67
C HIS A 125 -4.39 -9.15 6.47
N GLU A 126 -4.52 -10.10 5.54
CA GLU A 126 -3.51 -11.12 5.24
C GLU A 126 -3.02 -11.92 6.47
N GLN A 127 -3.92 -12.13 7.45
CA GLN A 127 -3.61 -12.85 8.70
C GLN A 127 -2.95 -14.21 8.43
N PRO A 128 -1.95 -14.62 9.25
CA PRO A 128 -1.42 -13.94 10.45
C PRO A 128 -0.26 -12.96 10.16
N TYR A 129 0.00 -12.61 8.92
CA TYR A 129 1.16 -11.81 8.49
C TYR A 129 0.79 -10.33 8.37
N ASP A 130 0.27 -9.70 9.45
CA ASP A 130 -0.05 -8.27 9.49
C ASP A 130 0.43 -7.69 10.82
N PHE A 131 1.62 -7.11 10.83
CA PHE A 131 2.35 -6.80 12.05
C PHE A 131 2.37 -5.30 12.38
N PHE A 132 2.40 -4.41 11.36
CA PHE A 132 2.71 -3.01 11.60
C PHE A 132 1.79 -2.02 10.91
N ARG A 133 1.64 -0.84 11.55
CA ARG A 133 1.14 0.41 10.99
C ARG A 133 2.16 1.49 11.30
N TYR A 134 2.55 2.27 10.30
CA TYR A 134 3.71 3.15 10.39
C TYR A 134 3.31 4.61 10.49
N THR A 135 3.91 5.35 11.43
CA THR A 135 3.95 6.81 11.38
C THR A 135 5.08 7.26 10.45
N GLN A 136 5.02 8.52 9.97
CA GLN A 136 6.12 9.09 9.18
C GLN A 136 7.46 9.08 9.95
N PHE A 137 7.43 9.26 11.25
CA PHE A 137 8.61 9.25 12.10
C PHE A 137 9.20 7.85 12.23
N GLY A 138 8.33 6.82 12.41
CA GLY A 138 8.75 5.43 12.45
C GLY A 138 9.36 4.97 11.12
N LEU A 139 8.72 5.31 9.98
CA LEU A 139 9.26 4.99 8.65
C LEU A 139 10.62 5.65 8.42
N ARG A 140 10.74 6.95 8.72
CA ARG A 140 12.01 7.67 8.58
C ARG A 140 13.11 7.00 9.39
N ARG A 141 12.85 6.72 10.67
CA ARG A 141 13.81 6.08 11.57
C ARG A 141 14.27 4.72 11.04
N LEU A 142 13.34 3.85 10.63
CA LEU A 142 13.66 2.53 10.08
C LEU A 142 14.53 2.61 8.80
N LEU A 143 14.24 3.56 7.91
CA LEU A 143 15.00 3.77 6.68
C LEU A 143 16.41 4.27 6.98
N GLU A 144 16.55 5.27 7.86
CA GLU A 144 17.84 5.85 8.25
C GLU A 144 18.71 4.83 8.99
N ASP A 145 18.14 4.03 9.89
CA ASP A 145 18.85 2.93 10.60
C ASP A 145 19.32 1.83 9.63
N ALA A 146 18.62 1.64 8.49
CA ALA A 146 19.03 0.73 7.42
C ALA A 146 20.07 1.35 6.46
N GLY A 147 20.57 2.57 6.70
CA GLY A 147 21.53 3.27 5.85
C GLY A 147 20.92 3.96 4.62
N LEU A 148 19.59 4.05 4.53
CA LEU A 148 18.88 4.69 3.42
C LEU A 148 18.63 6.17 3.72
N THR A 149 18.95 7.05 2.77
CA THR A 149 18.64 8.48 2.87
C THR A 149 17.25 8.77 2.33
N VAL A 150 16.35 9.30 3.17
CA VAL A 150 14.98 9.66 2.77
C VAL A 150 15.00 10.93 1.92
N VAL A 151 14.64 10.80 0.64
CA VAL A 151 14.53 11.90 -0.33
C VAL A 151 13.12 12.51 -0.30
N GLU A 152 12.09 11.69 -0.23
CA GLU A 152 10.68 12.11 -0.13
C GLU A 152 9.96 11.20 0.86
N LEU A 153 9.16 11.78 1.74
CA LEU A 153 8.19 11.07 2.56
C LEU A 153 6.94 11.92 2.62
N ALA A 154 5.85 11.42 2.04
CA ALA A 154 4.62 12.17 1.87
C ALA A 154 3.39 11.29 2.10
N TRP A 155 2.25 11.92 2.33
CA TRP A 155 0.95 11.26 2.32
C TRP A 155 0.65 10.76 0.91
N MET A 156 0.25 9.51 0.77
CA MET A 156 -0.16 8.96 -0.53
C MET A 156 -1.55 9.46 -0.92
N GLU A 157 -2.53 9.36 -0.02
CA GLU A 157 -3.84 10.00 -0.12
C GLU A 157 -3.90 11.24 0.77
N GLY A 158 -4.86 12.13 0.50
CA GLY A 158 -5.26 13.18 1.43
C GLY A 158 -6.21 12.67 2.51
N TYR A 159 -6.61 13.55 3.44
CA TYR A 159 -7.51 13.18 4.54
C TYR A 159 -8.89 12.72 4.04
N LEU A 160 -9.40 13.31 2.95
CA LEU A 160 -10.67 12.89 2.36
C LEU A 160 -10.60 11.45 1.80
N GLY A 161 -9.45 11.03 1.30
CA GLY A 161 -9.20 9.64 0.89
C GLY A 161 -9.29 8.67 2.07
N THR A 162 -8.77 9.06 3.23
CA THR A 162 -8.91 8.30 4.48
C THR A 162 -10.37 8.21 4.93
N LEU A 163 -11.10 9.32 4.91
CA LEU A 163 -12.54 9.36 5.22
C LEU A 163 -13.36 8.52 4.23
N SER A 164 -13.03 8.56 2.94
CA SER A 164 -13.61 7.69 1.91
C SER A 164 -13.47 6.21 2.28
N TYR A 165 -12.27 5.80 2.69
CA TYR A 165 -12.03 4.44 3.16
C TYR A 165 -12.93 4.09 4.34
N GLN A 166 -13.03 4.95 5.37
CA GLN A 166 -13.88 4.72 6.54
C GLN A 166 -15.35 4.63 6.21
N ALA A 167 -15.86 5.54 5.36
CA ALA A 167 -17.24 5.49 4.89
C ALA A 167 -17.55 4.17 4.17
N ARG A 168 -16.59 3.65 3.40
CA ARG A 168 -16.72 2.35 2.71
C ARG A 168 -16.69 1.19 3.69
N VAL A 169 -15.80 1.20 4.70
CA VAL A 169 -15.78 0.20 5.78
C VAL A 169 -17.12 0.19 6.51
N MET A 170 -17.61 1.36 6.96
CA MET A 170 -18.92 1.50 7.61
C MET A 170 -20.03 0.92 6.71
N SER A 171 -20.02 1.23 5.41
CA SER A 171 -21.04 0.74 4.47
C SER A 171 -21.10 -0.79 4.34
N ARG A 172 -20.04 -1.49 4.72
CA ARG A 172 -19.95 -2.97 4.69
C ARG A 172 -20.17 -3.59 6.06
N ALA A 173 -19.65 -2.95 7.11
CA ALA A 173 -19.58 -3.49 8.46
C ALA A 173 -20.93 -3.44 9.21
N LEU A 174 -21.78 -2.42 8.97
CA LEU A 174 -23.04 -2.28 9.69
C LEU A 174 -24.00 -3.45 9.37
N PRO A 175 -24.46 -4.26 10.37
CA PRO A 175 -25.41 -5.33 10.12
C PRO A 175 -26.77 -4.77 9.65
N PRO A 176 -27.37 -5.29 8.55
CA PRO A 176 -28.65 -4.78 8.05
C PRO A 176 -29.89 -5.43 8.67
N ASP A 177 -29.70 -6.43 9.52
CA ASP A 177 -30.77 -7.25 10.09
C ASP A 177 -31.13 -6.82 11.52
N ALA A 178 -32.37 -7.13 11.93
CA ALA A 178 -32.87 -6.75 13.26
C ALA A 178 -32.24 -7.57 14.40
N ALA A 179 -31.85 -8.83 14.12
CA ALA A 179 -31.34 -9.74 15.14
C ALA A 179 -30.01 -9.26 15.70
N SER A 180 -29.12 -8.74 14.82
CA SER A 180 -27.82 -8.14 15.21
C SER A 180 -27.98 -6.93 16.15
N TRP A 181 -29.17 -6.34 16.26
CA TRP A 181 -29.50 -5.17 17.10
C TRP A 181 -30.45 -5.53 18.26
N GLY A 182 -30.47 -6.81 18.68
CA GLY A 182 -31.31 -7.29 19.80
C GLY A 182 -32.76 -7.59 19.45
N GLY A 183 -33.12 -7.57 18.17
CA GLY A 183 -34.48 -7.95 17.71
C GLY A 183 -35.58 -6.96 18.08
N GLY A 184 -36.86 -7.42 17.93
CA GLY A 184 -38.05 -6.61 18.25
C GLY A 184 -38.18 -5.34 17.40
N VAL A 185 -38.97 -4.37 17.88
CA VAL A 185 -39.24 -3.11 17.19
C VAL A 185 -37.99 -2.26 17.10
N LYS A 186 -37.23 -2.16 18.20
CA LYS A 186 -35.95 -1.37 18.24
C LYS A 186 -34.91 -1.94 17.30
N GLY A 187 -34.75 -3.27 17.27
CA GLY A 187 -33.83 -3.94 16.33
C GLY A 187 -34.23 -3.75 14.87
N ARG A 188 -35.52 -3.75 14.54
CA ARG A 188 -36.02 -3.45 13.18
C ARG A 188 -35.71 -2.00 12.78
N ALA A 189 -35.94 -1.04 13.66
CA ALA A 189 -35.62 0.37 13.42
C ALA A 189 -34.11 0.57 13.21
N ALA A 190 -33.27 -0.03 14.08
CA ALA A 190 -31.80 0.02 13.94
C ALA A 190 -31.32 -0.64 12.65
N GLY A 191 -31.82 -1.80 12.28
CA GLY A 191 -31.50 -2.48 11.02
C GLY A 191 -31.90 -1.67 9.79
N LEU A 192 -33.05 -0.97 9.83
CA LEU A 192 -33.45 -0.03 8.78
C LEU A 192 -32.46 1.15 8.69
N GLY A 193 -32.12 1.76 9.83
CA GLY A 193 -31.12 2.82 9.90
C GLY A 193 -29.77 2.37 9.35
N ALA A 194 -29.33 1.16 9.70
CA ALA A 194 -28.11 0.58 9.18
C ALA A 194 -28.14 0.42 7.64
N ARG A 195 -29.25 -0.03 7.05
CA ARG A 195 -29.41 -0.11 5.59
C ARG A 195 -29.28 1.25 4.91
N VAL A 196 -29.91 2.27 5.49
CA VAL A 196 -29.80 3.68 5.00
C VAL A 196 -28.36 4.15 5.12
N ALA A 197 -27.72 3.99 6.29
CA ALA A 197 -26.33 4.39 6.53
C ALA A 197 -25.35 3.66 5.58
N ARG A 198 -25.55 2.37 5.30
CA ARG A 198 -24.76 1.62 4.30
C ARG A 198 -24.87 2.21 2.90
N ARG A 199 -26.08 2.60 2.48
CA ARG A 199 -26.29 3.21 1.16
C ARG A 199 -25.62 4.58 1.08
N LEU A 200 -25.89 5.45 2.06
CA LEU A 200 -25.29 6.78 2.14
C LEU A 200 -23.76 6.70 2.24
N GLY A 201 -23.24 5.78 3.05
CA GLY A 201 -21.81 5.55 3.20
C GLY A 201 -21.10 5.16 1.91
N ARG A 202 -21.73 4.37 1.03
CA ARG A 202 -21.17 4.06 -0.29
C ARG A 202 -21.05 5.31 -1.16
N HIS A 203 -22.13 6.09 -1.27
CA HIS A 203 -22.12 7.34 -2.06
C HIS A 203 -21.15 8.37 -1.49
N ALA A 204 -21.11 8.53 -0.16
CA ALA A 204 -20.15 9.41 0.51
C ALA A 204 -18.71 8.95 0.25
N ALA A 205 -18.43 7.64 0.26
CA ALA A 205 -17.11 7.12 -0.03
C ALA A 205 -16.65 7.47 -1.45
N ASP A 206 -17.53 7.30 -2.46
CA ASP A 206 -17.20 7.62 -3.85
C ASP A 206 -16.96 9.11 -4.03
N TRP A 207 -17.84 9.96 -3.47
CA TRP A 207 -17.74 11.40 -3.51
C TRP A 207 -16.46 11.93 -2.83
N LEU A 208 -16.15 11.43 -1.62
CA LEU A 208 -14.93 11.78 -0.89
C LEU A 208 -13.67 11.36 -1.65
N ALA A 209 -13.68 10.18 -2.29
CA ALA A 209 -12.55 9.72 -3.10
C ALA A 209 -12.31 10.65 -4.31
N ASP A 210 -13.38 11.09 -4.98
CA ASP A 210 -13.29 12.00 -6.11
C ASP A 210 -12.80 13.39 -5.66
N LEU A 211 -13.31 13.90 -4.54
CA LEU A 211 -12.81 15.16 -3.96
C LEU A 211 -11.34 15.07 -3.56
N ASP A 212 -10.90 13.95 -2.98
CA ASP A 212 -9.50 13.75 -2.60
C ASP A 212 -8.57 13.77 -3.82
N ARG A 213 -9.00 13.19 -4.93
CA ARG A 213 -8.26 13.21 -6.19
C ARG A 213 -8.12 14.62 -6.78
N ARG A 214 -9.12 15.49 -6.59
CA ARG A 214 -9.11 16.88 -7.05
C ARG A 214 -8.43 17.84 -6.08
N HIS A 215 -8.60 17.60 -4.76
CA HIS A 215 -8.22 18.52 -3.69
C HIS A 215 -7.55 17.73 -2.55
N LYS A 216 -6.31 17.31 -2.74
CA LYS A 216 -5.57 16.50 -1.79
C LYS A 216 -5.21 17.31 -0.52
N PHE A 217 -6.05 17.23 0.53
CA PHE A 217 -5.80 17.87 1.81
C PHE A 217 -4.87 17.06 2.69
N VAL A 218 -3.68 17.62 3.01
CA VAL A 218 -2.62 16.95 3.77
C VAL A 218 -2.15 17.71 5.02
N ARG A 219 -2.82 18.84 5.36
CA ARG A 219 -2.40 19.69 6.49
C ARG A 219 -2.94 19.26 7.84
N LYS A 220 -4.12 18.64 7.88
CA LYS A 220 -4.82 18.20 9.09
C LYS A 220 -5.43 16.82 8.85
N GLY A 221 -5.57 16.04 9.92
CA GLY A 221 -6.05 14.66 9.85
C GLY A 221 -4.90 13.65 9.77
N LEU A 222 -5.13 12.54 9.07
CA LEU A 222 -4.16 11.46 8.91
C LEU A 222 -4.28 10.84 7.51
N PRO A 223 -3.18 10.39 6.90
CA PRO A 223 -3.23 9.63 5.67
C PRO A 223 -3.64 8.19 5.93
N LYS A 224 -4.15 7.51 4.93
CA LYS A 224 -4.27 6.06 4.97
C LYS A 224 -2.91 5.41 4.76
N ASN A 225 -2.13 5.90 3.80
CA ASN A 225 -0.80 5.40 3.49
C ASN A 225 0.23 6.53 3.35
N TYR A 226 1.49 6.18 3.58
CA TYR A 226 2.65 6.96 3.20
C TYR A 226 3.26 6.43 1.91
N GLN A 227 3.82 7.34 1.11
CA GLN A 227 4.75 7.03 0.03
C GLN A 227 6.13 7.58 0.39
N VAL A 228 7.16 6.82 0.05
CA VAL A 228 8.55 7.15 0.36
C VAL A 228 9.43 6.90 -0.85
N ILE A 229 10.34 7.84 -1.11
CA ILE A 229 11.50 7.64 -1.98
C ILE A 229 12.73 7.77 -1.10
N ALA A 230 13.57 6.76 -1.10
CA ALA A 230 14.85 6.79 -0.40
C ALA A 230 15.99 6.40 -1.37
N ARG A 231 17.24 6.72 -0.99
CA ARG A 231 18.43 6.45 -1.78
C ARG A 231 19.47 5.70 -0.92
N ARG A 232 20.14 4.77 -1.56
CA ARG A 232 21.38 4.19 -1.03
C ARG A 232 22.53 5.18 -1.15
#